data_449b047ff499d4579cf2c62dbceba0f3
#
_entry.id   449b047ff499d4579cf2c62dbceba0f3
#
_cell.length_a   1.000
_cell.length_b   1.000
_cell.length_c   1.000
_cell.angle_alpha   90.00
_cell.angle_beta   90.00
_cell.angle_gamma   90.00
#
_symmetry.space_group_name_H-M   'P 1'
#
loop_
_entity.id
_entity.type
_entity.pdbx_description
1 polymer ?
#
loop_
_entity_poly.entity_id
_entity_poly.type
_entity_poly.pdbx_seq_one_letter_code
_entity_poly.pdbx_strand_id
1 'polypeptide(L)'
;VVDEESKREGFPLILKMNTFEDRLVLFAAYMSMGLTSKKMTNHYYQAFSEGGYYGYEETPFLKYLKLKDYPISKFAMVPTTFNGKFRQDEKRWSETKMEKVIFINGNNDPWSVYKIKPAKNLDNLQIIVNKANHTLKLKDLPKDDYKNVIMKLNKWLDLNLDPARLLTESQK
;
A
#
# COMPACT_ATOMS: atom_id res chain seq x y z
N VAL A 1 -25.41 2.45 -4.36
CA VAL A 1 -24.13 2.13 -5.04
C VAL A 1 -23.49 3.46 -5.35
N VAL A 2 -22.46 3.84 -4.57
CA VAL A 2 -21.67 5.04 -4.82
C VAL A 2 -20.73 4.66 -5.97
N ASP A 3 -20.77 5.39 -7.07
CA ASP A 3 -19.94 5.12 -8.23
C ASP A 3 -18.46 5.48 -7.96
N GLU A 4 -17.58 5.01 -8.83
CA GLU A 4 -16.13 5.26 -8.70
C GLU A 4 -15.78 6.76 -8.86
N GLU A 5 -16.62 7.54 -9.51
CA GLU A 5 -16.46 8.97 -9.72
C GLU A 5 -16.70 9.75 -8.42
N SER A 6 -17.75 9.41 -7.68
CA SER A 6 -18.07 9.96 -6.35
C SER A 6 -16.93 9.68 -5.33
N LYS A 7 -16.23 8.56 -5.45
CA LYS A 7 -15.07 8.26 -4.58
C LYS A 7 -13.86 9.14 -4.87
N ARG A 8 -13.64 9.50 -6.14
CA ARG A 8 -12.53 10.38 -6.53
C ARG A 8 -12.73 11.82 -6.07
N GLU A 9 -13.96 12.27 -5.96
CA GLU A 9 -14.31 13.64 -5.53
C GLU A 9 -14.40 13.81 -4.01
N GLY A 10 -14.57 12.73 -3.25
CA GLY A 10 -14.79 12.79 -1.80
C GLY A 10 -13.66 13.45 -1.03
N PHE A 11 -12.41 13.19 -1.36
CA PHE A 11 -11.26 13.78 -0.64
C PHE A 11 -11.09 15.30 -0.93
N PRO A 12 -11.21 15.77 -2.18
CA PRO A 12 -11.27 17.21 -2.46
C PRO A 12 -12.43 17.93 -1.76
N LEU A 13 -13.58 17.26 -1.61
CA LEU A 13 -14.74 17.81 -0.91
C LEU A 13 -14.45 18.00 0.59
N ILE A 14 -13.80 17.02 1.23
CA ILE A 14 -13.38 17.12 2.63
C ILE A 14 -12.49 18.34 2.88
N LEU A 15 -11.56 18.62 1.97
CA LEU A 15 -10.65 19.76 2.09
C LEU A 15 -11.36 21.12 1.92
N LYS A 16 -12.52 21.15 1.26
CA LYS A 16 -13.34 22.37 1.06
C LYS A 16 -14.25 22.69 2.24
N MET A 17 -14.40 21.79 3.22
CA MET A 17 -15.21 22.04 4.40
C MET A 17 -14.63 23.15 5.27
N ASN A 18 -15.50 24.00 5.82
CA ASN A 18 -15.11 25.20 6.53
C ASN A 18 -14.64 24.93 7.96
N THR A 19 -15.18 23.89 8.61
CA THR A 19 -14.81 23.56 10.00
C THR A 19 -14.02 22.25 10.07
N PHE A 20 -13.23 22.09 11.14
CA PHE A 20 -12.52 20.86 11.42
C PHE A 20 -13.49 19.72 11.72
N GLU A 21 -14.55 19.98 12.44
CA GLU A 21 -15.60 19.02 12.80
C GLU A 21 -16.28 18.46 11.54
N ASP A 22 -16.67 19.31 10.59
CA ASP A 22 -17.28 18.87 9.32
C ASP A 22 -16.33 17.98 8.51
N ARG A 23 -15.05 18.36 8.48
CA ARG A 23 -14.01 17.55 7.80
C ARG A 23 -13.88 16.18 8.46
N LEU A 24 -13.88 16.12 9.79
CA LEU A 24 -13.76 14.88 10.53
C LEU A 24 -14.96 13.97 10.31
N VAL A 25 -16.19 14.53 10.37
CA VAL A 25 -17.42 13.77 10.13
C VAL A 25 -17.45 13.20 8.71
N LEU A 26 -17.11 14.02 7.72
CA LEU A 26 -17.11 13.57 6.32
C LEU A 26 -16.01 12.54 6.07
N PHE A 27 -14.82 12.71 6.66
CA PHE A 27 -13.75 11.74 6.60
C PHE A 27 -14.15 10.40 7.26
N ALA A 28 -14.78 10.44 8.43
CA ALA A 28 -15.27 9.24 9.11
C ALA A 28 -16.35 8.52 8.29
N ALA A 29 -17.27 9.26 7.67
CA ALA A 29 -18.26 8.70 6.78
C ALA A 29 -17.64 8.05 5.53
N TYR A 30 -16.66 8.71 4.91
CA TYR A 30 -15.94 8.18 3.76
C TYR A 30 -15.19 6.88 4.10
N MET A 31 -14.49 6.85 5.23
CA MET A 31 -13.78 5.67 5.71
C MET A 31 -14.75 4.53 6.03
N SER A 32 -15.91 4.82 6.65
CA SER A 32 -16.91 3.81 6.99
C SER A 32 -17.54 3.16 5.75
N MET A 33 -17.76 3.91 4.67
CA MET A 33 -18.27 3.36 3.40
C MET A 33 -17.35 2.31 2.78
N GLY A 34 -16.02 2.50 2.87
CA GLY A 34 -15.05 1.53 2.42
C GLY A 34 -15.03 0.26 3.27
N LEU A 35 -15.12 0.43 4.59
CA LEU A 35 -15.03 -0.66 5.58
C LEU A 35 -16.26 -1.59 5.59
N THR A 36 -17.43 -1.09 5.20
CA THR A 36 -18.69 -1.87 5.23
C THR A 36 -18.98 -2.59 3.92
N SER A 37 -18.14 -2.46 2.90
CA SER A 37 -18.38 -3.12 1.62
C SER A 37 -18.24 -4.63 1.72
N LYS A 38 -19.33 -5.37 1.40
CA LYS A 38 -19.27 -6.85 1.27
C LYS A 38 -18.18 -7.34 0.32
N LYS A 39 -17.77 -6.53 -0.66
CA LYS A 39 -16.69 -6.85 -1.59
C LYS A 39 -15.32 -6.95 -0.91
N MET A 40 -15.14 -6.32 0.25
CA MET A 40 -13.89 -6.31 1.00
C MET A 40 -13.83 -7.38 2.09
N THR A 41 -14.89 -8.16 2.30
CA THR A 41 -14.96 -9.16 3.39
C THR A 41 -13.80 -10.17 3.33
N ASN A 42 -13.52 -10.71 2.15
CA ASN A 42 -12.43 -11.68 1.98
C ASN A 42 -11.06 -11.04 2.24
N HIS A 43 -10.87 -9.80 1.80
CA HIS A 43 -9.64 -9.05 2.07
C HIS A 43 -9.44 -8.82 3.58
N TYR A 44 -10.48 -8.38 4.28
CA TYR A 44 -10.39 -8.20 5.74
C TYR A 44 -10.20 -9.51 6.48
N TYR A 45 -10.89 -10.58 6.05
CA TYR A 45 -10.67 -11.89 6.64
C TYR A 45 -9.20 -12.30 6.54
N GLN A 46 -8.61 -12.22 5.36
CA GLN A 46 -7.20 -12.56 5.15
C GLN A 46 -6.26 -11.63 5.93
N ALA A 47 -6.52 -10.31 5.89
CA ALA A 47 -5.72 -9.35 6.63
C ALA A 47 -5.70 -9.62 8.13
N PHE A 48 -6.85 -9.98 8.71
CA PHE A 48 -6.97 -10.21 10.16
C PHE A 48 -6.58 -11.61 10.60
N SER A 49 -6.70 -12.62 9.73
CA SER A 49 -6.34 -14.00 10.07
C SER A 49 -4.88 -14.33 9.80
N GLU A 50 -4.27 -13.75 8.77
CA GLU A 50 -2.94 -14.13 8.28
C GLU A 50 -1.98 -12.96 8.06
N GLY A 51 -2.48 -11.82 7.54
CA GLY A 51 -1.65 -10.68 7.17
C GLY A 51 -1.14 -9.87 8.35
N GLY A 52 -1.88 -9.86 9.44
CA GLY A 52 -1.63 -9.03 10.60
C GLY A 52 -2.26 -7.65 10.48
N TYR A 53 -2.53 -7.04 11.63
CA TYR A 53 -3.05 -5.69 11.72
C TYR A 53 -1.92 -4.67 11.57
N TYR A 54 -2.22 -3.55 10.94
CA TYR A 54 -1.31 -2.41 10.90
C TYR A 54 -1.25 -1.80 12.30
N GLY A 55 -0.25 -2.16 13.07
CA GLY A 55 -0.02 -1.58 14.38
C GLY A 55 0.44 -0.14 14.23
N TYR A 56 -0.43 0.79 14.57
CA TYR A 56 -0.03 2.18 14.75
C TYR A 56 0.62 2.34 16.11
N GLU A 57 1.61 3.22 16.23
CA GLU A 57 2.14 3.61 17.52
C GLU A 57 1.11 4.49 18.24
N GLU A 58 0.34 3.90 19.13
CA GLU A 58 -0.77 4.56 19.84
C GLU A 58 -0.34 5.21 21.17
N THR A 59 0.82 4.82 21.68
CA THR A 59 1.30 5.24 23.02
C THR A 59 1.17 6.74 23.28
N PRO A 60 1.54 7.65 22.35
CA PRO A 60 1.40 9.09 22.57
C PRO A 60 -0.06 9.56 22.69
N PHE A 61 -1.00 8.78 22.20
CA PHE A 61 -2.42 9.13 22.07
C PHE A 61 -3.32 8.40 23.08
N LEU A 62 -2.82 7.41 23.82
CA LEU A 62 -3.61 6.55 24.71
C LEU A 62 -4.49 7.33 25.70
N LYS A 63 -4.02 8.48 26.18
CA LYS A 63 -4.80 9.33 27.11
C LYS A 63 -6.02 10.01 26.47
N TYR A 64 -6.05 10.09 25.14
CA TYR A 64 -7.13 10.71 24.38
C TYR A 64 -8.05 9.68 23.72
N LEU A 65 -7.60 8.42 23.61
CA LEU A 65 -8.38 7.37 22.99
C LEU A 65 -9.50 6.92 23.93
N LYS A 66 -10.73 7.05 23.48
CA LYS A 66 -11.93 6.55 24.18
C LYS A 66 -12.08 5.02 24.06
N LEU A 67 -11.58 4.44 22.98
CA LEU A 67 -11.58 3.00 22.70
C LEU A 67 -10.14 2.52 22.72
N LYS A 68 -9.75 1.78 23.75
CA LYS A 68 -8.41 1.19 23.87
C LYS A 68 -8.26 -0.11 23.10
N ASP A 69 -9.37 -0.81 22.88
CA ASP A 69 -9.42 -2.06 22.15
C ASP A 69 -10.35 -1.89 20.95
N TYR A 70 -9.80 -1.78 19.78
CA TYR A 70 -10.60 -1.79 18.54
C TYR A 70 -10.92 -3.25 18.21
N PRO A 71 -12.17 -3.71 18.37
CA PRO A 71 -12.50 -5.11 18.10
C PRO A 71 -12.47 -5.33 16.57
N ILE A 72 -11.29 -5.61 16.07
CA ILE A 72 -10.97 -5.88 14.66
C ILE A 72 -11.90 -6.95 14.10
N SER A 73 -12.30 -7.94 14.93
CA SER A 73 -13.28 -8.95 14.58
C SER A 73 -14.63 -8.41 14.10
N LYS A 74 -15.03 -7.21 14.53
CA LYS A 74 -16.26 -6.56 14.05
C LYS A 74 -16.19 -6.12 12.59
N PHE A 75 -15.01 -5.82 12.07
CA PHE A 75 -14.83 -5.42 10.67
C PHE A 75 -14.72 -6.62 9.73
N ALA A 76 -14.14 -7.72 10.20
CA ALA A 76 -14.02 -8.92 9.39
C ALA A 76 -15.37 -9.61 9.12
N MET A 77 -16.44 -9.21 9.82
CA MET A 77 -17.78 -9.83 9.76
C MET A 77 -17.78 -11.36 10.01
N VAL A 78 -16.62 -11.92 10.31
CA VAL A 78 -16.41 -13.36 10.58
C VAL A 78 -15.41 -13.47 11.73
N PRO A 79 -15.66 -14.32 12.73
CA PRO A 79 -14.69 -14.57 13.79
C PRO A 79 -13.38 -15.09 13.19
N THR A 80 -12.27 -14.43 13.51
CA THR A 80 -10.95 -14.82 13.04
C THR A 80 -10.00 -14.94 14.22
N THR A 81 -9.10 -15.93 14.14
CA THR A 81 -7.94 -16.03 15.03
C THR A 81 -6.71 -15.70 14.21
N PHE A 82 -5.93 -14.75 14.67
CA PHE A 82 -4.71 -14.37 13.97
C PHE A 82 -3.66 -15.47 14.06
N ASN A 83 -3.15 -15.90 12.91
CA ASN A 83 -2.03 -16.82 12.77
C ASN A 83 -0.91 -16.16 11.98
N GLY A 84 0.06 -15.60 12.68
CA GLY A 84 1.19 -14.90 12.08
C GLY A 84 2.20 -15.78 11.32
N LYS A 85 2.02 -17.10 11.31
CA LYS A 85 2.96 -18.04 10.67
C LYS A 85 3.08 -17.79 9.17
N PHE A 86 1.95 -17.62 8.48
CA PHE A 86 1.94 -17.32 7.04
C PHE A 86 2.77 -16.08 6.74
N ARG A 87 2.55 -14.99 7.49
CA ARG A 87 3.27 -13.74 7.30
C ARG A 87 4.77 -13.86 7.56
N GLN A 88 5.16 -14.62 8.57
CA GLN A 88 6.56 -14.88 8.88
C GLN A 88 7.24 -15.71 7.78
N ASP A 89 6.55 -16.73 7.27
CA ASP A 89 7.06 -17.60 6.21
C ASP A 89 7.16 -16.83 4.87
N GLU A 90 6.15 -16.03 4.52
CA GLU A 90 6.15 -15.13 3.36
C GLU A 90 7.32 -14.15 3.43
N LYS A 91 7.50 -13.48 4.56
CA LYS A 91 8.60 -12.55 4.76
C LYS A 91 9.96 -13.24 4.58
N ARG A 92 10.16 -14.36 5.25
CA ARG A 92 11.41 -15.13 5.15
C ARG A 92 11.68 -15.55 3.71
N TRP A 93 10.69 -16.08 3.01
CA TRP A 93 10.81 -16.48 1.62
C TRP A 93 11.13 -15.29 0.72
N SER A 94 10.43 -14.18 0.89
CA SER A 94 10.62 -12.96 0.09
C SER A 94 12.01 -12.35 0.27
N GLU A 95 12.55 -12.42 1.49
CA GLU A 95 13.86 -11.86 1.81
C GLU A 95 15.03 -12.78 1.40
N THR A 96 14.80 -14.10 1.32
CA THR A 96 15.91 -15.07 1.17
C THR A 96 15.89 -15.89 -0.12
N LYS A 97 14.77 -15.96 -0.83
CA LYS A 97 14.60 -16.87 -1.98
C LYS A 97 13.91 -16.24 -3.20
N MET A 98 13.12 -15.16 -3.00
CA MET A 98 12.40 -14.53 -4.09
C MET A 98 13.36 -13.80 -5.02
N GLU A 99 13.35 -14.11 -6.30
CA GLU A 99 14.18 -13.49 -7.33
C GLU A 99 13.35 -12.93 -8.48
N LYS A 100 13.97 -12.06 -9.29
CA LYS A 100 13.36 -11.40 -10.45
C LYS A 100 12.13 -10.60 -10.10
N VAL A 101 12.19 -9.88 -8.99
CA VAL A 101 11.14 -8.98 -8.51
C VAL A 101 11.66 -7.54 -8.46
N ILE A 102 10.81 -6.61 -8.88
CA ILE A 102 11.05 -5.17 -8.77
C ILE A 102 10.17 -4.64 -7.64
N PHE A 103 10.81 -4.16 -6.57
CA PHE A 103 10.15 -3.52 -5.44
C PHE A 103 10.23 -2.01 -5.60
N ILE A 104 9.08 -1.35 -5.74
CA ILE A 104 8.99 0.11 -5.86
C ILE A 104 8.20 0.64 -4.67
N ASN A 105 8.84 1.47 -3.86
CA ASN A 105 8.25 2.04 -2.66
C ASN A 105 8.42 3.56 -2.62
N GLY A 106 7.40 4.26 -2.17
CA GLY A 106 7.51 5.67 -1.79
C GLY A 106 7.93 5.80 -0.32
N ASN A 107 8.85 6.69 0.02
CA ASN A 107 9.25 6.85 1.42
C ASN A 107 8.20 7.61 2.27
N ASN A 108 7.24 8.30 1.64
CA ASN A 108 6.09 8.91 2.31
C ASN A 108 4.83 8.02 2.25
N ASP A 109 4.97 6.78 1.78
CA ASP A 109 3.87 5.81 1.78
C ASP A 109 3.83 5.08 3.12
N PRO A 110 2.74 5.18 3.92
CA PRO A 110 2.59 4.45 5.17
C PRO A 110 2.73 2.93 5.01
N TRP A 111 2.35 2.38 3.84
CA TRP A 111 2.48 0.96 3.55
C TRP A 111 3.92 0.50 3.40
N SER A 112 4.84 1.42 3.13
CA SER A 112 6.28 1.13 3.02
C SER A 112 6.95 0.75 4.34
N VAL A 113 6.23 0.82 5.45
CA VAL A 113 6.71 0.29 6.76
C VAL A 113 6.98 -1.21 6.67
N TYR A 114 6.19 -1.94 5.88
CA TYR A 114 6.33 -3.38 5.67
C TYR A 114 7.14 -3.76 4.43
N LYS A 115 7.96 -2.84 3.93
CA LYS A 115 8.79 -3.12 2.75
C LYS A 115 9.70 -4.34 2.98
N ILE A 116 9.71 -5.20 1.95
CA ILE A 116 10.61 -6.35 1.91
C ILE A 116 12.04 -5.87 1.71
N LYS A 117 12.98 -6.52 2.36
CA LYS A 117 14.41 -6.28 2.22
C LYS A 117 15.09 -7.53 1.64
N PRO A 118 15.09 -7.71 0.32
CA PRO A 118 15.65 -8.91 -0.30
C PRO A 118 17.15 -8.98 -0.01
N ALA A 119 17.69 -10.20 0.13
CA ALA A 119 19.10 -10.41 0.31
C ALA A 119 19.89 -9.90 -0.92
N LYS A 120 21.07 -9.35 -0.70
CA LYS A 120 21.88 -8.69 -1.73
C LYS A 120 22.36 -9.63 -2.84
N ASN A 121 22.43 -10.92 -2.56
CA ASN A 121 22.82 -11.94 -3.53
C ASN A 121 21.69 -12.40 -4.47
N LEU A 122 20.47 -11.92 -4.25
CA LEU A 122 19.31 -12.23 -5.08
C LEU A 122 19.19 -11.24 -6.24
N ASP A 123 18.83 -11.74 -7.44
CA ASP A 123 18.68 -10.89 -8.62
C ASP A 123 17.32 -10.14 -8.60
N ASN A 124 17.23 -9.16 -7.71
CA ASN A 124 16.08 -8.26 -7.55
C ASN A 124 16.48 -6.81 -7.86
N LEU A 125 15.49 -5.93 -7.95
CA LEU A 125 15.67 -4.49 -8.00
C LEU A 125 14.80 -3.84 -6.93
N GLN A 126 15.41 -3.05 -6.03
CA GLN A 126 14.68 -2.26 -5.04
C GLN A 126 14.87 -0.78 -5.32
N ILE A 127 13.75 -0.06 -5.44
CA ILE A 127 13.69 1.38 -5.69
C ILE A 127 12.89 2.01 -4.54
N ILE A 128 13.47 3.05 -3.92
CA ILE A 128 12.79 3.86 -2.90
C ILE A 128 12.75 5.29 -3.40
N VAL A 129 11.56 5.74 -3.79
CA VAL A 129 11.37 7.08 -4.36
C VAL A 129 11.13 8.08 -3.24
N ASN A 130 11.99 9.11 -3.18
CA ASN A 130 11.89 10.14 -2.17
C ASN A 130 10.62 11.00 -2.37
N LYS A 131 9.94 11.34 -1.27
CA LYS A 131 8.70 12.13 -1.23
C LYS A 131 7.51 11.51 -1.99
N ALA A 132 7.62 10.29 -2.50
CA ALA A 132 6.52 9.60 -3.13
C ALA A 132 5.61 8.92 -2.10
N ASN A 133 4.34 8.81 -2.42
CA ASN A 133 3.29 8.17 -1.63
C ASN A 133 2.73 6.92 -2.33
N HIS A 134 1.61 6.40 -1.84
CA HIS A 134 0.97 5.19 -2.37
C HIS A 134 0.46 5.29 -3.82
N THR A 135 0.31 6.50 -4.35
CA THR A 135 -0.16 6.71 -5.74
C THR A 135 0.96 6.69 -6.78
N LEU A 136 2.21 6.42 -6.36
CA LEU A 136 3.38 6.32 -7.24
C LEU A 136 3.14 5.34 -8.39
N LYS A 137 3.40 5.78 -9.60
CA LYS A 137 3.30 4.98 -10.82
C LYS A 137 4.68 4.83 -11.46
N LEU A 138 4.84 3.84 -12.30
CA LEU A 138 6.11 3.57 -13.01
C LEU A 138 6.61 4.82 -13.77
N LYS A 139 5.71 5.58 -14.41
CA LYS A 139 6.03 6.81 -15.13
C LYS A 139 6.55 7.95 -14.24
N ASP A 140 6.29 7.89 -12.94
CA ASP A 140 6.66 8.92 -11.97
C ASP A 140 8.06 8.65 -11.37
N LEU A 141 8.71 7.56 -11.78
CA LEU A 141 10.06 7.23 -11.32
C LEU A 141 11.08 8.24 -11.85
N PRO A 142 12.14 8.52 -11.08
CA PRO A 142 13.33 9.18 -11.59
C PRO A 142 13.85 8.47 -12.86
N LYS A 143 14.38 9.23 -13.83
CA LYS A 143 14.79 8.69 -15.13
C LYS A 143 15.74 7.49 -15.02
N ASP A 144 16.71 7.56 -14.10
CA ASP A 144 17.68 6.49 -13.92
C ASP A 144 17.03 5.24 -13.30
N ASP A 145 16.11 5.40 -12.37
CA ASP A 145 15.36 4.30 -11.77
C ASP A 145 14.46 3.63 -12.82
N TYR A 146 13.76 4.43 -13.62
CA TYR A 146 12.96 3.91 -14.74
C TYR A 146 13.84 3.11 -15.72
N LYS A 147 15.00 3.65 -16.11
CA LYS A 147 15.97 2.95 -16.96
C LYS A 147 16.41 1.62 -16.35
N ASN A 148 16.71 1.60 -15.05
CA ASN A 148 17.10 0.37 -14.35
C ASN A 148 15.97 -0.68 -14.37
N VAL A 149 14.71 -0.26 -14.23
CA VAL A 149 13.54 -1.16 -14.38
C VAL A 149 13.53 -1.80 -15.76
N ILE A 150 13.63 -0.99 -16.83
CA ILE A 150 13.60 -1.52 -18.21
C ILE A 150 14.79 -2.44 -18.49
N MET A 151 15.98 -2.09 -18.01
CA MET A 151 17.16 -2.97 -18.15
C MET A 151 16.99 -4.31 -17.44
N LYS A 152 16.38 -4.34 -16.24
CA LYS A 152 16.06 -5.58 -15.53
C LYS A 152 15.02 -6.42 -16.28
N LEU A 153 13.96 -5.78 -16.78
CA LEU A 153 12.94 -6.47 -17.59
C LEU A 153 13.53 -7.05 -18.87
N ASN A 154 14.36 -6.29 -19.58
CA ASN A 154 15.07 -6.78 -20.77
C ASN A 154 15.90 -8.03 -20.43
N LYS A 155 16.70 -7.97 -19.37
CA LYS A 155 17.53 -9.10 -18.94
C LYS A 155 16.72 -10.35 -18.56
N TRP A 156 15.62 -10.15 -17.79
CA TRP A 156 14.88 -11.28 -17.23
C TRP A 156 13.93 -11.95 -18.23
N LEU A 157 13.43 -11.18 -19.19
CA LEU A 157 12.39 -11.61 -20.14
C LEU A 157 12.91 -11.73 -21.57
N ASP A 158 14.24 -11.56 -21.76
CA ASP A 158 14.88 -11.56 -23.10
C ASP A 158 14.22 -10.57 -24.06
N LEU A 159 13.98 -9.34 -23.57
CA LEU A 159 13.36 -8.26 -24.33
C LEU A 159 14.42 -7.29 -24.84
N ASN A 160 14.06 -6.49 -25.84
CA ASN A 160 14.90 -5.40 -26.37
C ASN A 160 14.11 -4.08 -26.37
N LEU A 161 13.66 -3.67 -25.18
CA LEU A 161 12.95 -2.41 -24.98
C LEU A 161 13.95 -1.25 -24.90
N ASP A 162 13.67 -0.16 -25.62
CA ASP A 162 14.46 1.07 -25.48
C ASP A 162 13.91 1.95 -24.36
N PRO A 163 14.67 2.14 -23.26
CA PRO A 163 14.21 2.97 -22.15
C PRO A 163 13.93 4.42 -22.52
N ALA A 164 14.70 4.98 -23.47
CA ALA A 164 14.54 6.39 -23.88
C ALA A 164 13.23 6.59 -24.66
N ARG A 165 12.89 5.68 -25.56
CA ARG A 165 11.65 5.71 -26.30
C ARG A 165 10.42 5.56 -25.39
N LEU A 166 10.46 4.63 -24.46
CA LEU A 166 9.35 4.38 -23.53
C LEU A 166 9.12 5.56 -22.58
N LEU A 167 10.16 6.27 -22.16
CA LEU A 167 10.03 7.48 -21.33
C LEU A 167 9.28 8.59 -22.08
N THR A 168 9.59 8.81 -23.36
CA THR A 168 8.92 9.84 -24.16
C THR A 168 7.46 9.50 -24.46
N GLU A 169 7.10 8.24 -24.58
CA GLU A 169 5.72 7.78 -24.77
C GLU A 169 4.89 7.85 -23.49
N SER A 170 5.49 7.63 -22.32
CA SER A 170 4.80 7.65 -21.02
C SER A 170 4.53 9.06 -20.49
N GLN A 171 5.18 10.09 -21.05
CA GLN A 171 5.01 11.49 -20.66
C GLN A 171 3.99 12.25 -21.54
N LYS A 172 3.43 11.60 -22.54
CA LYS A 172 2.30 12.11 -23.35
C LYS A 172 0.97 11.68 -22.75
#